data_1f90c3afdcda7a65538f4d2b149618ec
#
_entry.id   1f90c3afdcda7a65538f4d2b149618ec
#
_cell.length_a   1.000
_cell.length_b   1.000
_cell.length_c   1.000
_cell.angle_alpha   90.00
_cell.angle_beta   90.00
_cell.angle_gamma   90.00
#
_symmetry.space_group_name_H-M   'P 1'
#
loop_
_entity.id
_entity.type
_entity.pdbx_description
1 polymer ?
#
loop_
_entity_poly.entity_id
_entity_poly.type
_entity_poly.pdbx_seq_one_letter_code
_entity_poly.pdbx_strand_id
1 'polypeptide(L)'
;AIPGPTNIPERILNAMHISSEDQRNPEIPELTIPLYKDVKKVFKSTDGQVFLFPGSGTGAWESAIINTMSPNEKVLIYRYGQFSHLWADMFKRLGLDVDIVEREWGTGTPPEEVEKTLKDDVDHKIKVVCVTQNETATGVTSNVGDIRKAMDAANHPALLFVDGVSSIASIDFRMDEWKVDCAISGSQKGFMLPSGMAIMCVSQKALQAHKTAQLKRCYYSWEDQIATNKDGYFPYTPQIPMLRALKESCNMIFEEGLENVFK
;
A
#
# COMPACT_ATOMS: atom_id res chain seq x y z
N ALA A 1 16.71 3.42 17.24
CA ALA A 1 15.59 4.06 16.58
C ALA A 1 14.75 2.98 15.89
N ILE A 2 13.43 3.15 15.83
CA ILE A 2 12.51 2.27 15.12
C ILE A 2 11.72 3.12 14.12
N PRO A 3 11.29 2.57 12.97
CA PRO A 3 10.55 3.34 11.94
C PRO A 3 9.18 3.85 12.38
N GLY A 4 8.68 3.40 13.51
CA GLY A 4 7.41 3.84 14.07
C GLY A 4 6.81 2.85 15.09
N PRO A 5 5.73 3.28 15.78
CA PRO A 5 5.00 4.52 15.52
C PRO A 5 5.89 5.75 15.72
N THR A 6 5.68 6.77 14.87
CA THR A 6 6.43 8.03 14.92
C THR A 6 5.83 8.98 15.95
N ASN A 7 6.59 10.00 16.35
CA ASN A 7 6.01 11.12 17.09
C ASN A 7 4.98 11.83 16.20
N ILE A 8 3.89 12.29 16.83
CA ILE A 8 2.82 12.98 16.13
C ILE A 8 3.03 14.49 16.32
N PRO A 9 3.24 15.27 15.26
CA PRO A 9 3.35 16.73 15.34
C PRO A 9 2.10 17.38 15.97
N GLU A 10 2.30 18.46 16.72
CA GLU A 10 1.19 19.17 17.36
C GLU A 10 0.15 19.67 16.36
N ARG A 11 0.55 20.11 15.17
CA ARG A 11 -0.36 20.49 14.09
C ARG A 11 -1.34 19.36 13.72
N ILE A 12 -0.85 18.14 13.66
CA ILE A 12 -1.68 16.95 13.36
C ILE A 12 -2.61 16.64 14.53
N LEU A 13 -2.12 16.69 15.78
CA LEU A 13 -2.96 16.51 16.95
C LEU A 13 -4.09 17.55 17.00
N ASN A 14 -3.77 18.83 16.72
CA ASN A 14 -4.76 19.90 16.68
C ASN A 14 -5.80 19.70 15.56
N ALA A 15 -5.39 19.17 14.40
CA ALA A 15 -6.31 18.83 13.32
C ALA A 15 -7.30 17.70 13.68
N MET A 16 -6.93 16.85 14.64
CA MET A 16 -7.81 15.78 15.17
C MET A 16 -8.76 16.26 16.26
N HIS A 17 -8.46 17.40 16.90
CA HIS A 17 -9.23 17.93 18.01
C HIS A 17 -10.48 18.65 17.50
N ILE A 18 -11.48 17.87 17.09
CA ILE A 18 -12.76 18.33 16.55
C ILE A 18 -13.91 17.68 17.28
N SER A 19 -15.07 18.33 17.24
CA SER A 19 -16.33 17.70 17.64
C SER A 19 -16.68 16.54 16.70
N SER A 20 -17.45 15.57 17.19
CA SER A 20 -17.96 14.48 16.34
C SER A 20 -18.78 15.05 15.19
N GLU A 21 -18.50 14.57 13.98
CA GLU A 21 -19.19 14.97 12.75
C GLU A 21 -19.99 13.78 12.17
N ASP A 22 -21.15 14.06 11.61
CA ASP A 22 -21.89 13.05 10.85
C ASP A 22 -21.14 12.78 9.53
N GLN A 23 -20.81 11.51 9.29
CA GLN A 23 -20.13 11.06 8.06
C GLN A 23 -20.92 11.36 6.77
N ARG A 24 -22.20 11.71 6.87
CA ARG A 24 -23.11 12.07 5.77
C ARG A 24 -23.23 13.58 5.58
N ASN A 25 -22.53 14.36 6.41
CA ASN A 25 -22.53 15.81 6.28
C ASN A 25 -22.05 16.21 4.86
N PRO A 26 -22.75 17.14 4.19
CA PRO A 26 -22.37 17.67 2.88
C PRO A 26 -20.94 18.26 2.82
N GLU A 27 -20.36 18.63 3.95
CA GLU A 27 -18.98 19.13 4.04
C GLU A 27 -17.91 18.01 3.96
N ILE A 28 -18.27 16.74 4.16
CA ILE A 28 -17.31 15.63 4.11
C ILE A 28 -16.63 15.51 2.74
N PRO A 29 -17.31 15.61 1.61
CA PRO A 29 -16.68 15.65 0.29
C PRO A 29 -15.66 16.77 0.09
N GLU A 30 -15.86 17.93 0.72
CA GLU A 30 -14.90 19.05 0.67
C GLU A 30 -13.55 18.70 1.31
N LEU A 31 -13.55 17.83 2.29
CA LEU A 31 -12.36 17.26 2.90
C LEU A 31 -11.78 16.12 2.06
N THR A 32 -12.61 15.15 1.69
CA THR A 32 -12.14 13.84 1.21
C THR A 32 -11.72 13.87 -0.25
N ILE A 33 -12.43 14.60 -1.13
CA ILE A 33 -12.07 14.66 -2.55
C ILE A 33 -10.69 15.29 -2.78
N PRO A 34 -10.32 16.43 -2.16
CA PRO A 34 -8.95 16.93 -2.21
C PRO A 34 -7.94 16.00 -1.54
N LEU A 35 -8.33 15.36 -0.42
CA LEU A 35 -7.44 14.44 0.32
C LEU A 35 -7.00 13.26 -0.54
N TYR A 36 -7.91 12.62 -1.30
CA TYR A 36 -7.53 11.55 -2.23
C TYR A 36 -6.49 12.00 -3.25
N LYS A 37 -6.60 13.22 -3.76
CA LYS A 37 -5.64 13.80 -4.69
C LYS A 37 -4.28 14.04 -4.03
N ASP A 38 -4.28 14.51 -2.80
CA ASP A 38 -3.05 14.78 -2.05
C ASP A 38 -2.33 13.49 -1.66
N VAL A 39 -3.05 12.50 -1.15
CA VAL A 39 -2.46 11.17 -0.86
C VAL A 39 -1.87 10.56 -2.13
N LYS A 40 -2.56 10.65 -3.26
CA LYS A 40 -2.06 10.18 -4.56
C LYS A 40 -0.72 10.82 -4.93
N LYS A 41 -0.53 12.13 -4.68
CA LYS A 41 0.74 12.82 -4.93
C LYS A 41 1.88 12.28 -4.05
N VAL A 42 1.59 11.90 -2.79
CA VAL A 42 2.59 11.29 -1.89
C VAL A 42 3.08 9.96 -2.45
N PHE A 43 2.21 9.18 -3.08
CA PHE A 43 2.58 7.95 -3.79
C PHE A 43 3.26 8.19 -5.14
N LYS A 44 3.40 9.45 -5.59
CA LYS A 44 3.86 9.81 -6.95
C LYS A 44 3.06 9.06 -8.03
N SER A 45 1.72 9.10 -7.90
CA SER A 45 0.80 8.52 -8.87
C SER A 45 -0.14 9.59 -9.46
N THR A 46 -0.46 9.44 -10.73
CA THR A 46 -1.36 10.33 -11.49
C THR A 46 -2.75 9.74 -11.67
N ASP A 47 -2.82 8.44 -11.99
CA ASP A 47 -4.06 7.72 -12.33
C ASP A 47 -4.44 6.59 -11.37
N GLY A 48 -3.64 6.36 -10.33
CA GLY A 48 -3.93 5.39 -9.29
C GLY A 48 -5.21 5.71 -8.52
N GLN A 49 -5.83 4.68 -7.96
CA GLN A 49 -6.98 4.80 -7.05
C GLN A 49 -6.50 4.69 -5.61
N VAL A 50 -6.80 5.71 -4.81
CA VAL A 50 -6.51 5.70 -3.36
C VAL A 50 -7.67 5.06 -2.61
N PHE A 51 -7.34 4.21 -1.63
CA PHE A 51 -8.27 3.66 -0.65
C PHE A 51 -7.78 3.96 0.77
N LEU A 52 -8.71 4.39 1.61
CA LEU A 52 -8.48 4.69 3.03
C LEU A 52 -9.46 3.84 3.85
N PHE A 53 -8.93 3.01 4.74
CA PHE A 53 -9.75 2.17 5.61
C PHE A 53 -9.37 2.38 7.07
N PRO A 54 -10.35 2.36 8.00
CA PRO A 54 -10.06 2.10 9.39
C PRO A 54 -9.32 0.76 9.52
N GLY A 55 -8.06 0.79 10.01
CA GLY A 55 -7.23 -0.41 10.05
C GLY A 55 -5.74 -0.10 10.20
N SER A 56 -4.91 -0.99 9.73
CA SER A 56 -3.45 -0.86 9.75
C SER A 56 -2.86 -1.21 8.37
N GLY A 57 -1.54 -1.07 8.21
CA GLY A 57 -0.85 -1.57 7.03
C GLY A 57 -1.13 -3.06 6.77
N THR A 58 -1.28 -3.85 7.83
CA THR A 58 -1.67 -5.27 7.73
C THR A 58 -3.07 -5.45 7.13
N GLY A 59 -4.02 -4.58 7.48
CA GLY A 59 -5.34 -4.55 6.84
C GLY A 59 -5.27 -4.16 5.36
N ALA A 60 -4.34 -3.28 5.00
CA ALA A 60 -4.11 -2.94 3.59
C ALA A 60 -3.50 -4.11 2.80
N TRP A 61 -2.63 -4.97 3.41
CA TRP A 61 -2.18 -6.22 2.80
C TRP A 61 -3.37 -7.12 2.46
N GLU A 62 -4.25 -7.37 3.45
CA GLU A 62 -5.44 -8.17 3.24
C GLU A 62 -6.33 -7.58 2.14
N SER A 63 -6.57 -6.27 2.17
CA SER A 63 -7.34 -5.58 1.15
C SER A 63 -6.76 -5.78 -0.25
N ALA A 64 -5.44 -5.63 -0.45
CA ALA A 64 -4.81 -5.85 -1.73
C ALA A 64 -5.02 -7.28 -2.24
N ILE A 65 -4.83 -8.27 -1.37
CA ILE A 65 -4.93 -9.69 -1.70
C ILE A 65 -6.37 -10.06 -2.11
N ILE A 66 -7.35 -9.78 -1.24
CA ILE A 66 -8.73 -10.26 -1.46
C ILE A 66 -9.43 -9.55 -2.62
N ASN A 67 -8.95 -8.36 -3.00
CA ASN A 67 -9.53 -7.61 -4.11
C ASN A 67 -8.91 -7.92 -5.47
N THR A 68 -7.78 -8.62 -5.55
CA THR A 68 -7.07 -8.86 -6.82
C THR A 68 -6.84 -10.31 -7.14
N MET A 69 -7.10 -11.23 -6.21
CA MET A 69 -6.73 -12.63 -6.35
C MET A 69 -7.91 -13.59 -6.17
N SER A 70 -7.74 -14.78 -6.73
CA SER A 70 -8.67 -15.91 -6.63
C SER A 70 -8.03 -17.06 -5.83
N PRO A 71 -8.83 -17.98 -5.24
CA PRO A 71 -8.29 -19.11 -4.50
C PRO A 71 -7.27 -19.92 -5.31
N ASN A 72 -6.21 -20.37 -4.65
CA ASN A 72 -5.11 -21.18 -5.21
C ASN A 72 -4.24 -20.46 -6.27
N GLU A 73 -4.44 -19.17 -6.52
CA GLU A 73 -3.50 -18.43 -7.38
C GLU A 73 -2.13 -18.32 -6.71
N LYS A 74 -1.08 -18.26 -7.55
CA LYS A 74 0.31 -18.30 -7.10
C LYS A 74 0.87 -16.91 -6.85
N VAL A 75 1.60 -16.75 -5.73
CA VAL A 75 2.30 -15.54 -5.31
C VAL A 75 3.79 -15.86 -5.14
N LEU A 76 4.66 -14.98 -5.66
CA LEU A 76 6.09 -15.01 -5.39
C LEU A 76 6.42 -13.98 -4.30
N ILE A 77 7.07 -14.41 -3.23
CA ILE A 77 7.54 -13.53 -2.16
C ILE A 77 8.92 -13.95 -1.66
N TYR A 78 9.81 -12.98 -1.49
CA TYR A 78 11.13 -13.15 -0.88
C TYR A 78 11.02 -12.85 0.60
N ARG A 79 11.43 -13.81 1.45
CA ARG A 79 11.35 -13.71 2.90
C ARG A 79 12.72 -13.39 3.50
N TYR A 80 12.95 -12.13 3.87
CA TYR A 80 14.21 -11.61 4.38
C TYR A 80 14.07 -10.79 5.67
N GLY A 81 12.92 -10.93 6.35
CA GLY A 81 12.65 -10.29 7.63
C GLY A 81 11.24 -10.60 8.15
N GLN A 82 10.87 -9.91 9.22
CA GLN A 82 9.62 -10.19 9.94
C GLN A 82 8.37 -9.84 9.12
N PHE A 83 8.37 -8.70 8.41
CA PHE A 83 7.17 -8.26 7.70
C PHE A 83 6.95 -9.04 6.41
N SER A 84 8.00 -9.35 5.67
CA SER A 84 7.93 -10.28 4.55
C SER A 84 7.47 -11.68 4.98
N HIS A 85 7.87 -12.15 6.18
CA HIS A 85 7.38 -13.40 6.76
C HIS A 85 5.88 -13.35 7.08
N LEU A 86 5.42 -12.31 7.79
CA LEU A 86 4.01 -12.17 8.16
C LEU A 86 3.09 -12.02 6.94
N TRP A 87 3.58 -11.34 5.90
CA TRP A 87 2.81 -11.18 4.66
C TRP A 87 2.68 -12.52 3.90
N ALA A 88 3.77 -13.30 3.83
CA ALA A 88 3.72 -14.65 3.28
C ALA A 88 2.73 -15.56 4.02
N ASP A 89 2.69 -15.47 5.35
CA ASP A 89 1.73 -16.22 6.18
C ASP A 89 0.28 -15.80 5.90
N MET A 90 0.01 -14.50 5.71
CA MET A 90 -1.32 -14.01 5.35
C MET A 90 -1.80 -14.58 4.01
N PHE A 91 -0.96 -14.62 2.98
CA PHE A 91 -1.32 -15.24 1.70
C PHE A 91 -1.73 -16.70 1.86
N LYS A 92 -0.97 -17.48 2.65
CA LYS A 92 -1.30 -18.88 2.95
C LYS A 92 -2.64 -19.03 3.67
N ARG A 93 -2.89 -18.20 4.68
CA ARG A 93 -4.17 -18.21 5.43
C ARG A 93 -5.37 -17.85 4.55
N LEU A 94 -5.18 -17.04 3.53
CA LEU A 94 -6.21 -16.69 2.56
C LEU A 94 -6.38 -17.74 1.44
N GLY A 95 -5.66 -18.87 1.52
CA GLY A 95 -5.83 -20.00 0.59
C GLY A 95 -5.13 -19.84 -0.74
N LEU A 96 -4.00 -19.13 -0.75
CA LEU A 96 -3.18 -18.91 -1.95
C LEU A 96 -1.98 -19.88 -1.99
N ASP A 97 -1.49 -20.18 -3.19
CA ASP A 97 -0.24 -20.90 -3.40
C ASP A 97 0.93 -19.91 -3.30
N VAL A 98 1.77 -20.07 -2.28
CA VAL A 98 2.84 -19.11 -1.98
C VAL A 98 4.20 -19.72 -2.25
N ASP A 99 4.85 -19.23 -3.28
CA ASP A 99 6.25 -19.52 -3.59
C ASP A 99 7.15 -18.61 -2.76
N ILE A 100 7.69 -19.16 -1.68
CA ILE A 100 8.53 -18.43 -0.73
C ILE A 100 9.99 -18.71 -1.02
N VAL A 101 10.72 -17.66 -1.41
CA VAL A 101 12.17 -17.72 -1.53
C VAL A 101 12.80 -17.22 -0.23
N GLU A 102 13.42 -18.14 0.50
CA GLU A 102 14.13 -17.81 1.75
C GLU A 102 15.41 -17.03 1.45
N ARG A 103 15.60 -15.94 2.16
CA ARG A 103 16.78 -15.10 2.07
C ARG A 103 17.35 -14.84 3.46
N GLU A 104 18.65 -14.60 3.50
CA GLU A 104 19.27 -14.10 4.72
C GLU A 104 18.65 -12.76 5.12
N TRP A 105 18.38 -12.59 6.40
CA TRP A 105 17.84 -11.32 6.91
C TRP A 105 18.82 -10.18 6.65
N GLY A 106 18.30 -9.07 6.13
CA GLY A 106 19.12 -7.90 5.79
C GLY A 106 19.61 -7.85 4.34
N THR A 107 19.19 -8.81 3.46
CA THR A 107 19.66 -8.85 2.05
C THR A 107 18.69 -8.20 1.06
N GLY A 108 17.39 -8.15 1.36
CA GLY A 108 16.35 -7.63 0.46
C GLY A 108 15.97 -8.58 -0.68
N THR A 109 15.17 -8.07 -1.61
CA THR A 109 14.72 -8.82 -2.80
C THR A 109 15.71 -8.63 -3.95
N PRO A 110 16.36 -9.71 -4.46
CA PRO A 110 17.32 -9.60 -5.54
C PRO A 110 16.64 -9.55 -6.92
N PRO A 111 16.81 -8.46 -7.70
CA PRO A 111 16.16 -8.30 -9.01
C PRO A 111 16.50 -9.42 -10.00
N GLU A 112 17.74 -9.90 -10.02
CA GLU A 112 18.18 -10.97 -10.91
C GLU A 112 17.51 -12.32 -10.66
N GLU A 113 17.20 -12.63 -9.40
CA GLU A 113 16.45 -13.84 -9.05
C GLU A 113 14.98 -13.68 -9.42
N VAL A 114 14.39 -12.50 -9.26
CA VAL A 114 13.03 -12.20 -9.71
C VAL A 114 12.91 -12.40 -11.21
N GLU A 115 13.85 -11.84 -12.00
CA GLU A 115 13.87 -12.00 -13.44
C GLU A 115 13.95 -13.47 -13.84
N LYS A 116 14.87 -14.22 -13.24
CA LYS A 116 15.03 -15.66 -13.51
C LYS A 116 13.76 -16.43 -13.18
N THR A 117 13.21 -16.26 -11.97
CA THR A 117 12.01 -16.98 -11.53
C THR A 117 10.82 -16.71 -12.47
N LEU A 118 10.66 -15.46 -12.90
CA LEU A 118 9.56 -15.11 -13.80
C LEU A 118 9.78 -15.61 -15.24
N LYS A 119 11.02 -15.67 -15.73
CA LYS A 119 11.35 -16.30 -17.01
C LYS A 119 11.10 -17.81 -17.00
N ASP A 120 11.34 -18.47 -15.87
CA ASP A 120 11.09 -19.89 -15.69
C ASP A 120 9.59 -20.22 -15.58
N ASP A 121 8.75 -19.25 -15.19
CA ASP A 121 7.27 -19.36 -15.12
C ASP A 121 6.61 -19.13 -16.50
N VAL A 122 6.93 -19.98 -17.46
CA VAL A 122 6.46 -19.88 -18.87
C VAL A 122 4.94 -19.93 -19.01
N ASP A 123 4.24 -20.54 -18.07
CA ASP A 123 2.77 -20.64 -18.05
C ASP A 123 2.11 -19.43 -17.36
N HIS A 124 2.87 -18.47 -16.87
CA HIS A 124 2.42 -17.28 -16.13
C HIS A 124 1.48 -17.63 -14.95
N LYS A 125 1.87 -18.63 -14.17
CA LYS A 125 1.12 -19.07 -12.98
C LYS A 125 1.25 -18.06 -11.82
N ILE A 126 2.41 -17.40 -11.69
CA ILE A 126 2.64 -16.34 -10.72
C ILE A 126 1.79 -15.13 -11.07
N LYS A 127 0.84 -14.79 -10.19
CA LYS A 127 -0.07 -13.65 -10.39
C LYS A 127 0.41 -12.38 -9.71
N VAL A 128 1.18 -12.53 -8.64
CA VAL A 128 1.69 -11.41 -7.84
C VAL A 128 3.14 -11.64 -7.46
N VAL A 129 3.96 -10.60 -7.58
CA VAL A 129 5.29 -10.50 -6.96
C VAL A 129 5.19 -9.51 -5.81
N CYS A 130 5.58 -9.93 -4.61
CA CYS A 130 5.53 -9.12 -3.40
C CYS A 130 6.92 -8.65 -2.98
N VAL A 131 7.03 -7.36 -2.67
CA VAL A 131 8.26 -6.71 -2.21
C VAL A 131 7.98 -5.89 -0.96
N THR A 132 8.68 -6.16 0.14
CA THR A 132 8.75 -5.24 1.28
C THR A 132 9.85 -4.23 0.98
N GLN A 133 9.49 -3.00 0.63
CA GLN A 133 10.49 -2.00 0.22
C GLN A 133 11.48 -1.71 1.36
N ASN A 134 10.98 -1.41 2.55
CA ASN A 134 11.81 -1.25 3.74
C ASN A 134 11.41 -2.28 4.79
N GLU A 135 12.22 -3.31 4.98
CA GLU A 135 11.99 -4.33 6.00
C GLU A 135 12.36 -3.77 7.38
N THR A 136 11.35 -3.42 8.14
CA THR A 136 11.49 -2.78 9.45
C THR A 136 12.38 -3.55 10.42
N ALA A 137 12.31 -4.89 10.40
CA ALA A 137 13.06 -5.73 11.34
C ALA A 137 14.57 -5.67 11.14
N THR A 138 15.02 -5.35 9.93
CA THR A 138 16.45 -5.36 9.55
C THR A 138 16.95 -4.00 9.06
N GLY A 139 16.05 -3.10 8.68
CA GLY A 139 16.39 -1.79 8.09
C GLY A 139 16.85 -1.89 6.63
N VAL A 140 16.76 -3.06 6.00
CA VAL A 140 17.13 -3.21 4.58
C VAL A 140 16.08 -2.60 3.67
N THR A 141 16.54 -1.90 2.64
CA THR A 141 15.69 -1.33 1.59
C THR A 141 15.91 -2.07 0.27
N SER A 142 14.86 -2.69 -0.26
CA SER A 142 14.86 -3.31 -1.59
C SER A 142 14.67 -2.26 -2.69
N ASN A 143 15.41 -2.37 -3.78
CA ASN A 143 15.29 -1.48 -4.93
C ASN A 143 14.08 -1.87 -5.80
N VAL A 144 12.94 -1.26 -5.54
CA VAL A 144 11.69 -1.55 -6.27
C VAL A 144 11.81 -1.23 -7.76
N GLY A 145 12.54 -0.17 -8.12
CA GLY A 145 12.76 0.20 -9.53
C GLY A 145 13.52 -0.86 -10.31
N ASP A 146 14.55 -1.47 -9.72
CA ASP A 146 15.31 -2.54 -10.38
C ASP A 146 14.52 -3.85 -10.41
N ILE A 147 13.73 -4.14 -9.38
CA ILE A 147 12.77 -5.27 -9.42
C ILE A 147 11.76 -5.08 -10.56
N ARG A 148 11.23 -3.86 -10.76
CA ARG A 148 10.33 -3.59 -11.89
C ARG A 148 11.01 -3.83 -13.24
N LYS A 149 12.27 -3.37 -13.40
CA LYS A 149 13.04 -3.65 -14.63
C LYS A 149 13.22 -5.16 -14.87
N ALA A 150 13.49 -5.92 -13.81
CA ALA A 150 13.59 -7.38 -13.87
C ALA A 150 12.26 -8.04 -14.32
N MET A 151 11.13 -7.59 -13.80
CA MET A 151 9.81 -8.06 -14.23
C MET A 151 9.53 -7.69 -15.71
N ASP A 152 9.90 -6.49 -16.12
CA ASP A 152 9.76 -6.04 -17.53
C ASP A 152 10.67 -6.85 -18.46
N ALA A 153 11.93 -7.15 -18.05
CA ALA A 153 12.86 -7.99 -18.81
C ALA A 153 12.39 -9.45 -18.94
N ALA A 154 11.64 -9.94 -17.97
CA ALA A 154 10.96 -11.24 -18.04
C ALA A 154 9.70 -11.20 -18.92
N ASN A 155 9.22 -10.03 -19.32
CA ASN A 155 7.95 -9.83 -20.02
C ASN A 155 6.77 -10.54 -19.33
N HIS A 156 6.72 -10.48 -18.00
CA HIS A 156 5.79 -11.24 -17.18
C HIS A 156 4.58 -10.40 -16.73
N PRO A 157 3.33 -10.90 -16.84
CA PRO A 157 2.12 -10.14 -16.58
C PRO A 157 1.78 -9.97 -15.08
N ALA A 158 2.52 -10.57 -14.16
CA ALA A 158 2.24 -10.49 -12.72
C ALA A 158 2.06 -9.05 -12.23
N LEU A 159 1.23 -8.88 -11.21
CA LEU A 159 1.11 -7.63 -10.46
C LEU A 159 2.33 -7.45 -9.56
N LEU A 160 2.75 -6.21 -9.37
CA LEU A 160 3.77 -5.84 -8.38
C LEU A 160 3.10 -5.24 -7.14
N PHE A 161 3.17 -5.94 -6.02
CA PHE A 161 2.73 -5.45 -4.72
C PHE A 161 3.93 -4.96 -3.92
N VAL A 162 3.82 -3.77 -3.35
CA VAL A 162 4.87 -3.19 -2.52
C VAL A 162 4.33 -2.84 -1.15
N ASP A 163 4.88 -3.48 -0.13
CA ASP A 163 4.75 -3.03 1.24
C ASP A 163 5.68 -1.84 1.46
N GLY A 164 5.09 -0.67 1.48
CA GLY A 164 5.73 0.61 1.76
C GLY A 164 5.32 1.19 3.11
N VAL A 165 4.84 0.37 4.04
CA VAL A 165 4.34 0.85 5.36
C VAL A 165 5.40 1.66 6.09
N SER A 166 6.66 1.25 6.07
CA SER A 166 7.75 1.97 6.72
C SER A 166 8.66 2.78 5.76
N SER A 167 8.23 2.94 4.51
CA SER A 167 9.00 3.66 3.47
C SER A 167 8.24 4.82 2.84
N ILE A 168 6.97 4.65 2.49
CA ILE A 168 6.18 5.70 1.84
C ILE A 168 6.06 6.91 2.75
N ALA A 169 6.28 8.10 2.19
CA ALA A 169 6.39 9.39 2.87
C ALA A 169 7.62 9.49 3.82
N SER A 170 8.62 8.59 3.69
CA SER A 170 9.87 8.63 4.48
C SER A 170 11.11 8.48 3.59
N ILE A 171 11.06 7.60 2.60
CA ILE A 171 12.10 7.42 1.59
C ILE A 171 11.47 7.46 0.21
N ASP A 172 12.29 7.61 -0.84
CA ASP A 172 11.79 7.74 -2.21
C ASP A 172 10.94 6.53 -2.62
N PHE A 173 9.74 6.82 -3.10
CA PHE A 173 8.79 5.87 -3.65
C PHE A 173 8.12 6.46 -4.88
N ARG A 174 8.08 5.73 -5.99
CA ARG A 174 7.64 6.22 -7.29
C ARG A 174 6.67 5.24 -7.94
N MET A 175 5.39 5.29 -7.54
CA MET A 175 4.39 4.31 -7.94
C MET A 175 4.27 4.16 -9.45
N ASP A 176 4.06 5.28 -10.17
CA ASP A 176 3.84 5.23 -11.62
C ASP A 176 5.11 4.84 -12.39
N GLU A 177 6.28 5.43 -12.02
CA GLU A 177 7.55 5.14 -12.67
C GLU A 177 7.95 3.66 -12.52
N TRP A 178 7.75 3.11 -11.33
CA TRP A 178 8.04 1.71 -11.04
C TRP A 178 6.88 0.76 -11.34
N LYS A 179 5.80 1.27 -11.94
CA LYS A 179 4.59 0.51 -12.30
C LYS A 179 4.15 -0.41 -11.16
N VAL A 180 4.10 0.11 -9.95
CA VAL A 180 3.61 -0.62 -8.78
C VAL A 180 2.10 -0.76 -8.89
N ASP A 181 1.57 -1.97 -8.70
CA ASP A 181 0.15 -2.24 -8.86
C ASP A 181 -0.63 -2.06 -7.56
N CYS A 182 -0.07 -2.46 -6.43
CA CYS A 182 -0.61 -2.16 -5.11
C CYS A 182 0.51 -1.61 -4.22
N ALA A 183 0.42 -0.33 -3.90
CA ALA A 183 1.30 0.35 -2.96
C ALA A 183 0.61 0.49 -1.60
N ILE A 184 1.22 -0.03 -0.55
CA ILE A 184 0.63 -0.22 0.76
C ILE A 184 1.35 0.61 1.80
N SER A 185 0.60 1.39 2.59
CA SER A 185 1.12 2.20 3.68
C SER A 185 0.20 2.14 4.92
N GLY A 186 0.66 2.76 5.99
CA GLY A 186 -0.09 2.91 7.24
C GLY A 186 0.14 4.28 7.86
N SER A 187 -0.80 4.72 8.66
CA SER A 187 -0.85 6.08 9.19
C SER A 187 0.30 6.44 10.15
N GLN A 188 0.78 5.48 10.95
CA GLN A 188 1.70 5.70 12.07
C GLN A 188 3.19 5.75 11.70
N LYS A 189 3.52 5.83 10.42
CA LYS A 189 4.89 5.87 9.87
C LYS A 189 5.15 7.23 9.22
N GLY A 190 5.53 7.28 7.97
CA GLY A 190 5.85 8.53 7.26
C GLY A 190 4.74 9.57 7.22
N PHE A 191 3.48 9.16 7.34
CA PHE A 191 2.36 10.10 7.47
C PHE A 191 2.21 10.74 8.85
N MET A 192 2.98 10.33 9.85
CA MET A 192 3.07 10.98 11.18
C MET A 192 1.74 11.02 11.98
N LEU A 193 0.80 10.14 11.69
CA LEU A 193 -0.49 10.04 12.39
C LEU A 193 -0.44 9.00 13.52
N PRO A 194 -1.46 8.95 14.39
CA PRO A 194 -1.72 7.76 15.19
C PRO A 194 -1.92 6.52 14.31
N SER A 195 -1.66 5.34 14.87
CA SER A 195 -2.05 4.09 14.21
C SER A 195 -3.58 3.99 14.08
N GLY A 196 -4.06 3.32 13.05
CA GLY A 196 -5.48 3.07 12.89
C GLY A 196 -6.03 3.37 11.49
N MET A 197 -5.20 3.79 10.54
CA MET A 197 -5.62 3.96 9.14
C MET A 197 -4.72 3.16 8.21
N ALA A 198 -5.31 2.30 7.40
CA ALA A 198 -4.70 1.69 6.24
C ALA A 198 -4.79 2.66 5.06
N ILE A 199 -3.65 2.94 4.43
CA ILE A 199 -3.53 3.89 3.32
C ILE A 199 -2.93 3.13 2.14
N MET A 200 -3.62 3.09 1.00
CA MET A 200 -3.12 2.40 -0.17
C MET A 200 -3.46 3.13 -1.45
N CYS A 201 -2.63 2.91 -2.47
CA CYS A 201 -2.87 3.36 -3.83
C CYS A 201 -2.68 2.18 -4.78
N VAL A 202 -3.61 2.00 -5.72
CA VAL A 202 -3.61 0.87 -6.65
C VAL A 202 -3.67 1.34 -8.09
N SER A 203 -3.01 0.58 -8.99
CA SER A 203 -2.95 0.89 -10.42
C SER A 203 -4.25 0.52 -11.15
N GLN A 204 -4.41 1.03 -12.37
CA GLN A 204 -5.49 0.61 -13.26
C GLN A 204 -5.40 -0.89 -13.58
N LYS A 205 -4.19 -1.46 -13.65
CA LYS A 205 -3.97 -2.91 -13.83
C LYS A 205 -4.49 -3.71 -12.63
N ALA A 206 -4.27 -3.26 -11.39
CA ALA A 206 -4.85 -3.87 -10.20
C ALA A 206 -6.39 -3.76 -10.20
N LEU A 207 -6.96 -2.64 -10.65
CA LEU A 207 -8.41 -2.48 -10.79
C LEU A 207 -9.01 -3.39 -11.88
N GLN A 208 -8.26 -3.74 -12.93
CA GLN A 208 -8.71 -4.77 -13.88
C GLN A 208 -8.69 -6.17 -13.25
N ALA A 209 -7.63 -6.52 -12.49
CA ALA A 209 -7.57 -7.77 -11.75
C ALA A 209 -8.73 -7.90 -10.74
N HIS A 210 -9.10 -6.79 -10.08
CA HIS A 210 -10.24 -6.73 -9.16
C HIS A 210 -11.55 -7.24 -9.79
N LYS A 211 -11.80 -6.98 -11.06
CA LYS A 211 -13.05 -7.39 -11.76
C LYS A 211 -13.23 -8.90 -11.84
N THR A 212 -12.14 -9.66 -11.82
CA THR A 212 -12.15 -11.13 -11.98
C THR A 212 -11.76 -11.87 -10.72
N ALA A 213 -11.31 -11.17 -9.70
CA ALA A 213 -10.90 -11.74 -8.41
C ALA A 213 -12.08 -12.40 -7.69
N GLN A 214 -11.84 -13.60 -7.11
CA GLN A 214 -12.88 -14.44 -6.54
C GLN A 214 -12.74 -14.67 -5.02
N LEU A 215 -11.67 -14.20 -4.38
CA LEU A 215 -11.58 -14.24 -2.93
C LEU A 215 -12.73 -13.45 -2.32
N LYS A 216 -13.29 -13.97 -1.23
CA LYS A 216 -14.40 -13.32 -0.52
C LYS A 216 -13.91 -12.03 0.11
N ARG A 217 -14.66 -10.96 -0.07
CA ARG A 217 -14.40 -9.64 0.49
C ARG A 217 -15.67 -9.04 1.08
N CYS A 218 -15.52 -8.23 2.08
CA CYS A 218 -16.62 -7.52 2.73
C CYS A 218 -16.12 -6.13 3.16
N TYR A 219 -15.60 -6.00 4.38
CA TYR A 219 -15.19 -4.70 4.93
C TYR A 219 -14.13 -3.98 4.09
N TYR A 220 -13.13 -4.70 3.56
CA TYR A 220 -12.06 -4.16 2.71
C TYR A 220 -12.39 -4.21 1.21
N SER A 221 -13.67 -4.21 0.83
CA SER A 221 -14.11 -4.23 -0.57
C SER A 221 -13.77 -2.93 -1.29
N TRP A 222 -13.03 -3.03 -2.40
CA TRP A 222 -12.77 -1.87 -3.27
C TRP A 222 -14.02 -1.44 -4.03
N GLU A 223 -14.87 -2.36 -4.40
CA GLU A 223 -16.13 -2.06 -5.10
C GLU A 223 -17.03 -1.13 -4.27
N ASP A 224 -17.21 -1.44 -2.98
CA ASP A 224 -18.00 -0.62 -2.07
C ASP A 224 -17.38 0.77 -1.88
N GLN A 225 -16.04 0.82 -1.73
CA GLN A 225 -15.30 2.08 -1.62
C GLN A 225 -15.43 2.93 -2.89
N ILE A 226 -15.24 2.34 -4.08
CA ILE A 226 -15.34 3.07 -5.36
C ILE A 226 -16.76 3.63 -5.54
N ALA A 227 -17.79 2.87 -5.18
CA ALA A 227 -19.18 3.28 -5.32
C ALA A 227 -19.50 4.57 -4.54
N THR A 228 -18.85 4.79 -3.40
CA THR A 228 -19.12 5.95 -2.52
C THR A 228 -18.02 7.02 -2.58
N ASN A 229 -16.76 6.63 -2.72
CA ASN A 229 -15.64 7.58 -2.71
C ASN A 229 -15.66 8.56 -3.89
N LYS A 230 -16.27 8.19 -5.03
CA LYS A 230 -16.45 9.09 -6.18
C LYS A 230 -17.19 10.37 -5.80
N ASP A 231 -18.10 10.29 -4.82
CA ASP A 231 -18.90 11.38 -4.30
C ASP A 231 -18.32 11.94 -2.98
N GLY A 232 -17.17 11.46 -2.55
CA GLY A 232 -16.45 11.90 -1.34
C GLY A 232 -16.91 11.23 -0.04
N TYR A 233 -17.79 10.22 -0.12
CA TYR A 233 -18.30 9.48 1.03
C TYR A 233 -17.65 8.10 1.19
N PHE A 234 -17.97 7.42 2.29
CA PHE A 234 -17.46 6.08 2.62
C PHE A 234 -18.62 5.08 2.73
N PRO A 235 -18.42 3.81 2.39
CA PRO A 235 -19.47 2.78 2.52
C PRO A 235 -19.76 2.44 3.99
N TYR A 236 -18.77 2.60 4.87
CA TYR A 236 -18.82 2.32 6.29
C TYR A 236 -18.27 3.51 7.06
N THR A 237 -18.55 3.57 8.38
CA THR A 237 -18.14 4.71 9.22
C THR A 237 -16.63 4.98 9.13
N PRO A 238 -16.20 6.13 8.59
CA PRO A 238 -14.80 6.49 8.52
C PRO A 238 -14.31 7.11 9.82
N GLN A 239 -13.01 7.17 9.99
CA GLN A 239 -12.35 7.86 11.11
C GLN A 239 -12.16 9.34 10.75
N ILE A 240 -13.21 10.18 10.84
CA ILE A 240 -13.15 11.59 10.41
C ILE A 240 -11.98 12.37 11.04
N PRO A 241 -11.70 12.26 12.35
CA PRO A 241 -10.51 12.92 12.93
C PRO A 241 -9.20 12.49 12.25
N MET A 242 -9.06 11.22 11.86
CA MET A 242 -7.89 10.72 11.16
C MET A 242 -7.82 11.23 9.71
N LEU A 243 -8.96 11.44 9.04
CA LEU A 243 -8.99 12.04 7.71
C LEU A 243 -8.50 13.50 7.74
N ARG A 244 -8.92 14.26 8.74
CA ARG A 244 -8.43 15.63 8.99
C ARG A 244 -6.93 15.64 9.31
N ALA A 245 -6.48 14.73 10.15
CA ALA A 245 -5.06 14.53 10.45
C ALA A 245 -4.25 14.20 9.19
N LEU A 246 -4.75 13.29 8.34
CA LEU A 246 -4.08 12.92 7.09
C LEU A 246 -4.00 14.10 6.12
N LYS A 247 -5.05 14.93 6.06
CA LYS A 247 -5.02 16.16 5.26
C LYS A 247 -3.91 17.10 5.75
N GLU A 248 -3.78 17.29 7.06
CA GLU A 248 -2.76 18.13 7.64
C GLU A 248 -1.35 17.54 7.46
N SER A 249 -1.21 16.23 7.59
CA SER A 249 0.04 15.52 7.28
C SER A 249 0.49 15.77 5.83
N CYS A 250 -0.43 15.64 4.87
CA CYS A 250 -0.12 15.95 3.48
C CYS A 250 0.30 17.41 3.29
N ASN A 251 -0.37 18.37 3.94
CA ASN A 251 0.01 19.77 3.91
C ASN A 251 1.46 19.97 4.39
N MET A 252 1.82 19.39 5.55
CA MET A 252 3.17 19.47 6.11
C MET A 252 4.22 18.85 5.17
N ILE A 253 3.93 17.68 4.60
CA ILE A 253 4.83 17.01 3.64
C ILE A 253 5.06 17.89 2.40
N PHE A 254 4.02 18.56 1.90
CA PHE A 254 4.15 19.41 0.73
C PHE A 254 4.79 20.76 1.03
N GLU A 255 4.62 21.32 2.23
CA GLU A 255 5.32 22.53 2.70
C GLU A 255 6.84 22.28 2.78
N GLU A 256 7.26 21.13 3.29
CA GLU A 256 8.67 20.73 3.31
C GLU A 256 9.17 20.36 1.91
N GLY A 257 8.30 19.81 1.10
CA GLY A 257 8.61 19.22 -0.20
C GLY A 257 9.04 17.77 -0.09
N LEU A 258 8.29 16.88 -0.78
CA LEU A 258 8.47 15.43 -0.67
C LEU A 258 9.92 14.97 -0.90
N GLU A 259 10.64 15.59 -1.85
CA GLU A 259 12.05 15.29 -2.11
C GLU A 259 13.00 15.74 -0.97
N ASN A 260 12.59 16.71 -0.15
CA ASN A 260 13.36 17.13 1.02
C ASN A 260 13.13 16.19 2.20
N VAL A 261 11.92 15.64 2.33
CA VAL A 261 11.59 14.61 3.34
C VAL A 261 12.47 13.36 3.17
N PHE A 262 12.90 13.05 1.95
CA PHE A 262 13.73 11.88 1.65
C PHE A 262 15.24 12.06 1.95
N LYS A 263 15.69 13.29 2.24
CA LYS A 263 17.10 13.61 2.56
C LYS A 263 17.41 13.43 4.03
#